data_93ccbde3f269b0436835097c3c6f5b54
#
_entry.id   93ccbde3f269b0436835097c3c6f5b54
#
_cell.length_a   1.000
_cell.length_b   1.000
_cell.length_c   1.000
_cell.angle_alpha   90.00
_cell.angle_beta   90.00
_cell.angle_gamma   90.00
#
_symmetry.space_group_name_H-M   'P 1'
#
loop_
_entity.id
_entity.type
_entity.pdbx_description
1 polymer ?
#
loop_
_entity_poly.entity_id
_entity_poly.type
_entity_poly.pdbx_seq_one_letter_code
_entity_poly.pdbx_strand_id
1 'polypeptide(L)'
;YRFINAQDKSLLMYDGKGKRVNGFKLKKVEAQILSSPKHLRFQGKDYIVIPLENNRLKIVSRTGLDRVKVKDNVNFSENEIFAYMNTFTTSDRDGRLIQVDTRGNQVSSFLGLSPNHKIDATTKSLVTLSENNLNIKGVPVTLPFGDYTSPKIFYLNNTLYISTTDKEAQKVYLFFSNGKSVEGFPVYGSAKIDLSNSDKDKALELLVAAEDNSLL
;
A
#
# COMPACT_ATOMS: atom_id res chain seq x y z
N TYR A 1 -8.58 -18.77 -1.66
CA TYR A 1 -8.47 -17.42 -2.21
C TYR A 1 -9.85 -16.91 -2.58
N ARG A 2 -10.09 -15.59 -2.41
CA ARG A 2 -11.32 -14.91 -2.82
C ARG A 2 -10.93 -13.62 -3.51
N PHE A 3 -11.67 -13.26 -4.56
CA PHE A 3 -11.45 -12.03 -5.32
C PHE A 3 -12.69 -11.15 -5.18
N ILE A 4 -12.49 -9.84 -5.05
CA ILE A 4 -13.56 -8.86 -5.08
C ILE A 4 -13.43 -8.09 -6.38
N ASN A 5 -14.47 -8.17 -7.21
CA ASN A 5 -14.64 -7.26 -8.31
C ASN A 5 -15.46 -6.07 -7.83
N ALA A 6 -14.93 -4.89 -7.97
CA ALA A 6 -15.55 -3.63 -7.61
C ALA A 6 -15.66 -2.76 -8.85
N GLN A 7 -16.88 -2.34 -9.17
CA GLN A 7 -17.16 -1.43 -10.27
C GLN A 7 -18.24 -0.43 -9.83
N ASP A 8 -17.97 0.84 -10.01
CA ASP A 8 -18.84 1.95 -9.58
C ASP A 8 -19.20 1.80 -8.09
N LYS A 9 -20.43 1.42 -7.79
CA LYS A 9 -20.94 1.18 -6.43
C LYS A 9 -21.13 -0.30 -6.12
N SER A 10 -20.84 -1.19 -7.06
CA SER A 10 -21.16 -2.62 -6.97
C SER A 10 -19.95 -3.44 -6.54
N LEU A 11 -20.20 -4.46 -5.71
CA LEU A 11 -19.19 -5.42 -5.26
C LEU A 11 -19.66 -6.85 -5.52
N LEU A 12 -18.82 -7.63 -6.15
CA LEU A 12 -19.01 -9.06 -6.37
C LEU A 12 -17.80 -9.80 -5.81
N MET A 13 -18.05 -10.89 -5.10
CA MET A 13 -16.98 -11.74 -4.57
C MET A 13 -17.00 -13.10 -5.29
N TYR A 14 -15.81 -13.53 -5.67
CA TYR A 14 -15.56 -14.83 -6.33
C TYR A 14 -14.59 -15.66 -5.50
N ASP A 15 -14.72 -16.98 -5.58
CA ASP A 15 -13.76 -17.94 -5.03
C ASP A 15 -12.57 -18.15 -5.99
N GLY A 16 -11.59 -18.95 -5.56
CA GLY A 16 -10.39 -19.25 -6.37
C GLY A 16 -10.66 -20.03 -7.67
N LYS A 17 -11.87 -20.52 -7.88
CA LYS A 17 -12.32 -21.18 -9.12
C LYS A 17 -13.15 -20.24 -10.00
N GLY A 18 -13.26 -18.96 -9.65
CA GLY A 18 -14.07 -17.98 -10.38
C GLY A 18 -15.57 -18.08 -10.13
N LYS A 19 -16.02 -18.91 -9.17
CA LYS A 19 -17.44 -19.03 -8.83
C LYS A 19 -17.86 -17.92 -7.87
N ARG A 20 -19.03 -17.32 -8.13
CA ARG A 20 -19.58 -16.26 -7.28
C ARG A 20 -19.87 -16.77 -5.87
N VAL A 21 -19.45 -16.03 -4.86
CA VAL A 21 -19.71 -16.32 -3.44
C VAL A 21 -21.05 -15.75 -3.05
N ASN A 22 -22.08 -16.59 -2.96
CA ASN A 22 -23.45 -16.19 -2.63
C ASN A 22 -23.62 -15.67 -1.19
N GLY A 23 -22.72 -16.03 -0.27
CA GLY A 23 -22.76 -15.61 1.14
C GLY A 23 -22.25 -14.19 1.40
N PHE A 24 -21.71 -13.50 0.39
CA PHE A 24 -21.27 -12.11 0.53
C PHE A 24 -22.47 -11.16 0.50
N LYS A 25 -22.70 -10.43 1.58
CA LYS A 25 -23.91 -9.62 1.79
C LYS A 25 -23.86 -8.24 1.17
N LEU A 26 -22.67 -7.59 1.15
CA LEU A 26 -22.51 -6.25 0.59
C LEU A 26 -22.46 -6.33 -0.94
N LYS A 27 -23.54 -5.93 -1.59
CA LYS A 27 -23.64 -5.90 -3.06
C LYS A 27 -23.41 -4.52 -3.63
N LYS A 28 -23.73 -3.48 -2.86
CA LYS A 28 -23.58 -2.07 -3.26
C LYS A 28 -23.20 -1.23 -2.06
N VAL A 29 -22.45 -0.16 -2.33
CA VAL A 29 -22.10 0.91 -1.39
C VAL A 29 -22.85 2.19 -1.73
N GLU A 30 -22.85 3.13 -0.80
CA GLU A 30 -23.61 4.39 -0.89
C GLU A 30 -23.05 5.38 -1.93
N ALA A 31 -21.74 5.34 -2.17
CA ALA A 31 -21.07 6.21 -3.16
C ALA A 31 -20.18 5.38 -4.07
N GLN A 32 -19.63 6.01 -5.10
CA GLN A 32 -18.68 5.38 -6.02
C GLN A 32 -17.42 4.94 -5.29
N ILE A 33 -16.85 3.80 -5.69
CA ILE A 33 -15.65 3.23 -5.09
C ILE A 33 -14.45 3.98 -5.67
N LEU A 34 -13.68 4.62 -4.78
CA LEU A 34 -12.56 5.47 -5.17
C LEU A 34 -11.36 4.67 -5.68
N SER A 35 -11.06 3.54 -5.03
CA SER A 35 -9.97 2.63 -5.41
C SER A 35 -10.29 1.19 -5.03
N SER A 36 -9.48 0.25 -5.53
CA SER A 36 -9.69 -1.18 -5.29
C SER A 36 -9.82 -1.51 -3.81
N PRO A 37 -10.86 -2.27 -3.40
CA PRO A 37 -11.00 -2.73 -2.03
C PRO A 37 -9.79 -3.52 -1.57
N LYS A 38 -9.34 -3.27 -0.34
CA LYS A 38 -8.20 -3.97 0.27
C LYS A 38 -8.66 -4.96 1.33
N HIS A 39 -8.06 -6.15 1.31
CA HIS A 39 -8.18 -7.09 2.41
C HIS A 39 -7.05 -6.86 3.40
N LEU A 40 -7.40 -6.47 4.62
CA LEU A 40 -6.45 -6.29 5.71
C LEU A 40 -6.76 -7.28 6.83
N ARG A 41 -5.70 -7.80 7.46
CA ARG A 41 -5.83 -8.73 8.59
C ARG A 41 -4.93 -8.29 9.74
N PHE A 42 -5.51 -8.06 10.90
CA PHE A 42 -4.80 -7.81 12.15
C PHE A 42 -5.67 -8.15 13.35
N GLN A 43 -5.04 -8.39 14.50
CA GLN A 43 -5.72 -8.85 15.72
C GLN A 43 -6.62 -10.09 15.48
N GLY A 44 -6.18 -11.01 14.60
CA GLY A 44 -6.91 -12.24 14.28
C GLY A 44 -8.18 -12.05 13.45
N LYS A 45 -8.51 -10.84 13.01
CA LYS A 45 -9.73 -10.50 12.26
C LYS A 45 -9.42 -10.04 10.85
N ASP A 46 -10.31 -10.39 9.93
CA ASP A 46 -10.24 -9.95 8.53
C ASP A 46 -11.16 -8.75 8.31
N TYR A 47 -10.69 -7.80 7.54
CA TYR A 47 -11.38 -6.58 7.16
C TYR A 47 -11.29 -6.39 5.66
N ILE A 48 -12.40 -6.03 5.03
CA ILE A 48 -12.45 -5.54 3.65
C ILE A 48 -12.68 -4.05 3.74
N VAL A 49 -11.73 -3.27 3.26
CA VAL A 49 -11.69 -1.82 3.40
C VAL A 49 -11.93 -1.22 2.03
N ILE A 50 -12.89 -0.31 1.95
CA ILE A 50 -13.41 0.23 0.69
C ILE A 50 -13.45 1.76 0.81
N PRO A 51 -12.50 2.49 0.20
CA PRO A 51 -12.56 3.95 0.13
C PRO A 51 -13.62 4.39 -0.90
N LEU A 52 -14.39 5.41 -0.56
CA LEU A 52 -15.47 5.93 -1.40
C LEU A 52 -15.22 7.38 -1.81
N GLU A 53 -15.68 7.77 -3.00
CA GLU A 53 -15.49 9.13 -3.55
C GLU A 53 -16.14 10.24 -2.70
N ASN A 54 -17.13 9.90 -1.86
CA ASN A 54 -17.74 10.84 -0.91
C ASN A 54 -16.93 11.02 0.38
N ASN A 55 -15.63 10.68 0.36
CA ASN A 55 -14.72 10.76 1.49
C ASN A 55 -15.04 9.82 2.66
N ARG A 56 -15.89 8.81 2.43
CA ARG A 56 -16.22 7.81 3.45
C ARG A 56 -15.36 6.57 3.31
N LEU A 57 -15.03 5.96 4.44
CA LEU A 57 -14.34 4.68 4.52
C LEU A 57 -15.31 3.60 4.99
N LYS A 58 -15.65 2.67 4.10
CA LYS A 58 -16.48 1.51 4.41
C LYS A 58 -15.60 0.33 4.81
N ILE A 59 -15.88 -0.25 5.98
CA ILE A 59 -15.10 -1.39 6.49
C ILE A 59 -16.05 -2.52 6.87
N VAL A 60 -15.92 -3.66 6.17
CA VAL A 60 -16.80 -4.81 6.35
C VAL A 60 -16.02 -6.09 6.65
N SER A 61 -16.72 -7.09 7.12
CA SER A 61 -16.21 -8.44 7.36
C SER A 61 -16.08 -9.22 6.05
N ARG A 62 -15.48 -10.41 6.11
CA ARG A 62 -15.44 -11.38 4.99
C ARG A 62 -16.81 -11.77 4.44
N THR A 63 -17.85 -11.58 5.21
CA THR A 63 -19.23 -11.86 4.79
C THR A 63 -19.94 -10.63 4.24
N GLY A 64 -19.27 -9.46 4.19
CA GLY A 64 -19.86 -8.21 3.71
C GLY A 64 -20.78 -7.52 4.70
N LEU A 65 -20.75 -7.89 5.98
CA LEU A 65 -21.46 -7.18 7.04
C LEU A 65 -20.56 -6.07 7.60
N ASP A 66 -21.16 -4.95 7.99
CA ASP A 66 -20.44 -3.84 8.61
C ASP A 66 -19.65 -4.34 9.82
N ARG A 67 -18.39 -3.97 9.89
CA ARG A 67 -17.47 -4.37 10.96
C ARG A 67 -16.96 -3.20 11.77
N VAL A 68 -16.66 -2.10 11.11
CA VAL A 68 -16.22 -0.86 11.74
C VAL A 68 -17.02 0.28 11.14
N LYS A 69 -17.63 1.09 12.00
CA LYS A 69 -18.34 2.31 11.60
C LYS A 69 -17.40 3.49 11.77
N VAL A 70 -16.81 3.94 10.67
CA VAL A 70 -15.97 5.14 10.66
C VAL A 70 -16.87 6.37 10.70
N LYS A 71 -16.58 7.30 11.62
CA LYS A 71 -17.42 8.49 11.87
C LYS A 71 -17.01 9.66 10.99
N ASP A 72 -15.71 9.83 10.82
CA ASP A 72 -15.14 11.00 10.17
C ASP A 72 -14.89 10.76 8.67
N ASN A 73 -14.81 11.83 7.91
CA ASN A 73 -14.46 11.79 6.50
C ASN A 73 -12.93 11.76 6.34
N VAL A 74 -12.48 11.15 5.24
CA VAL A 74 -11.07 11.11 4.84
C VAL A 74 -10.92 11.72 3.46
N ASN A 75 -10.21 12.84 3.35
CA ASN A 75 -9.87 13.45 2.06
C ASN A 75 -8.73 12.65 1.41
N PHE A 76 -9.04 11.45 0.89
CA PHE A 76 -8.06 10.48 0.42
C PHE A 76 -7.08 11.07 -0.59
N SER A 77 -5.79 10.81 -0.38
CA SER A 77 -4.75 10.92 -1.41
C SER A 77 -4.87 9.74 -2.40
N GLU A 78 -3.92 9.62 -3.32
CA GLU A 78 -3.83 8.47 -4.23
C GLU A 78 -3.21 7.22 -3.57
N ASN A 79 -2.79 7.33 -2.32
CA ASN A 79 -2.17 6.23 -1.60
C ASN A 79 -3.18 5.16 -1.18
N GLU A 80 -2.72 3.93 -1.15
CA GLU A 80 -3.51 2.79 -0.68
C GLU A 80 -3.80 2.86 0.83
N ILE A 81 -4.64 1.95 1.29
CA ILE A 81 -4.92 1.77 2.72
C ILE A 81 -4.14 0.56 3.22
N PHE A 82 -3.42 0.73 4.30
CA PHE A 82 -2.53 -0.26 4.90
C PHE A 82 -2.97 -0.65 6.32
N ALA A 83 -2.53 -1.81 6.76
CA ALA A 83 -2.56 -2.18 8.17
C ALA A 83 -1.26 -1.71 8.83
N TYR A 84 -1.31 -0.67 9.66
CA TYR A 84 -0.15 -0.14 10.38
C TYR A 84 -0.52 0.11 11.84
N MET A 85 0.27 -0.41 12.79
CA MET A 85 0.06 -0.27 14.23
C MET A 85 -1.39 -0.57 14.68
N ASN A 86 -1.96 -1.65 14.13
CA ASN A 86 -3.35 -2.10 14.37
C ASN A 86 -4.43 -1.08 13.95
N THR A 87 -4.13 -0.21 13.01
CA THR A 87 -5.08 0.75 12.42
C THR A 87 -5.20 0.57 10.92
N PHE A 88 -6.30 1.06 10.37
CA PHE A 88 -6.46 1.29 8.94
C PHE A 88 -5.80 2.61 8.61
N THR A 89 -4.67 2.56 7.94
CA THR A 89 -3.80 3.73 7.74
C THR A 89 -3.71 4.10 6.28
N THR A 90 -3.90 5.37 5.99
CA THR A 90 -3.67 5.98 4.66
C THR A 90 -3.15 7.40 4.87
N SER A 91 -3.04 8.18 3.81
CA SER A 91 -2.76 9.60 3.90
C SER A 91 -3.85 10.42 3.20
N ASP A 92 -3.96 11.67 3.56
CA ASP A 92 -4.83 12.62 2.88
C ASP A 92 -4.07 13.49 1.88
N ARG A 93 -4.80 14.30 1.09
CA ARG A 93 -4.22 15.20 0.09
C ARG A 93 -3.39 16.34 0.70
N ASP A 94 -3.55 16.60 2.00
CA ASP A 94 -2.79 17.62 2.73
C ASP A 94 -1.48 17.07 3.31
N GLY A 95 -1.11 15.82 2.98
CA GLY A 95 0.11 15.16 3.46
C GLY A 95 0.06 14.73 4.92
N ARG A 96 -1.14 14.50 5.46
CA ARG A 96 -1.34 13.98 6.81
C ARG A 96 -1.49 12.47 6.78
N LEU A 97 -0.97 11.81 7.80
CA LEU A 97 -1.25 10.40 8.05
C LEU A 97 -2.60 10.27 8.75
N ILE A 98 -3.49 9.51 8.16
CA ILE A 98 -4.83 9.23 8.71
C ILE A 98 -4.85 7.79 9.22
N GLN A 99 -5.17 7.61 10.49
CA GLN A 99 -5.25 6.31 11.13
C GLN A 99 -6.64 6.11 11.75
N VAL A 100 -7.32 5.05 11.37
CA VAL A 100 -8.63 4.67 11.91
C VAL A 100 -8.48 3.38 12.72
N ASP A 101 -8.92 3.39 13.97
CA ASP A 101 -8.88 2.21 14.83
C ASP A 101 -10.05 1.23 14.53
N THR A 102 -10.04 0.07 15.18
CA THR A 102 -11.10 -0.95 15.02
C THR A 102 -12.44 -0.57 15.66
N ARG A 103 -12.52 0.57 16.36
CA ARG A 103 -13.76 1.17 16.88
C ARG A 103 -14.29 2.27 15.97
N GLY A 104 -13.51 2.66 14.94
CA GLY A 104 -13.88 3.70 13.99
C GLY A 104 -13.47 5.11 14.42
N ASN A 105 -12.62 5.25 15.42
CA ASN A 105 -12.06 6.53 15.80
C ASN A 105 -10.89 6.86 14.89
N GLN A 106 -10.80 8.12 14.48
CA GLN A 106 -9.78 8.62 13.56
C GLN A 106 -8.79 9.52 14.30
N VAL A 107 -7.53 9.35 13.97
CA VAL A 107 -6.43 10.24 14.35
C VAL A 107 -5.74 10.72 13.09
N SER A 108 -5.42 12.00 13.03
CA SER A 108 -4.68 12.64 11.94
C SER A 108 -3.36 13.20 12.48
N SER A 109 -2.25 12.83 11.84
CA SER A 109 -0.91 13.29 12.19
C SER A 109 -0.28 14.05 11.03
N PHE A 110 0.20 15.26 11.26
CA PHE A 110 0.89 16.04 10.25
C PHE A 110 2.30 15.47 10.02
N LEU A 111 2.61 15.10 8.78
CA LEU A 111 3.93 14.60 8.38
C LEU A 111 4.72 15.59 7.53
N GLY A 112 4.12 16.70 7.11
CA GLY A 112 4.77 17.71 6.26
C GLY A 112 5.09 17.19 4.85
N LEU A 113 4.29 16.26 4.33
CA LEU A 113 4.51 15.68 3.01
C LEU A 113 3.91 16.56 1.91
N SER A 114 4.51 16.56 0.72
CA SER A 114 3.97 17.23 -0.47
C SER A 114 2.64 16.60 -0.92
N PRO A 115 1.81 17.30 -1.71
CA PRO A 115 0.52 16.74 -2.17
C PRO A 115 0.65 15.41 -2.94
N ASN A 116 1.75 15.22 -3.67
CA ASN A 116 2.02 14.03 -4.49
C ASN A 116 2.86 12.97 -3.75
N HIS A 117 2.89 13.03 -2.42
CA HIS A 117 3.62 12.06 -1.62
C HIS A 117 3.12 10.64 -1.83
N LYS A 118 4.00 9.69 -1.58
CA LYS A 118 3.75 8.26 -1.71
C LYS A 118 4.09 7.57 -0.40
N ILE A 119 3.30 6.58 -0.01
CA ILE A 119 3.55 5.80 1.21
C ILE A 119 3.47 4.31 0.94
N ASP A 120 4.16 3.54 1.74
CA ASP A 120 3.93 2.11 1.94
C ASP A 120 4.06 1.78 3.42
N ALA A 121 3.30 0.78 3.87
CA ALA A 121 3.36 0.37 5.26
C ALA A 121 3.13 -1.13 5.44
N THR A 122 3.81 -1.67 6.43
CA THR A 122 3.52 -2.97 7.04
C THR A 122 2.90 -2.75 8.43
N THR A 123 2.57 -3.82 9.14
CA THR A 123 2.02 -3.71 10.51
C THR A 123 2.93 -2.97 11.49
N LYS A 124 4.24 -2.86 11.21
CA LYS A 124 5.24 -2.27 12.11
C LYS A 124 6.12 -1.18 11.47
N SER A 125 6.04 -0.99 10.18
CA SER A 125 6.93 -0.07 9.46
C SER A 125 6.13 0.83 8.55
N LEU A 126 6.46 2.12 8.55
CA LEU A 126 5.95 3.12 7.64
C LEU A 126 7.12 3.69 6.85
N VAL A 127 6.94 3.81 5.55
CA VAL A 127 7.86 4.47 4.63
C VAL A 127 7.11 5.54 3.88
N THR A 128 7.66 6.73 3.80
CA THR A 128 7.08 7.84 3.04
C THR A 128 8.09 8.37 2.03
N LEU A 129 7.60 8.76 0.87
CA LEU A 129 8.38 9.44 -0.15
C LEU A 129 7.66 10.72 -0.54
N SER A 130 8.32 11.85 -0.35
CA SER A 130 7.82 13.18 -0.67
C SER A 130 8.87 13.89 -1.51
N GLU A 131 8.54 14.15 -2.77
CA GLU A 131 9.52 14.61 -3.76
C GLU A 131 10.69 13.62 -3.86
N ASN A 132 11.89 14.05 -3.49
CA ASN A 132 13.11 13.22 -3.45
C ASN A 132 13.53 12.81 -2.01
N ASN A 133 12.66 13.03 -1.02
CA ASN A 133 12.95 12.69 0.37
C ASN A 133 12.23 11.40 0.75
N LEU A 134 12.98 10.31 0.83
CA LEU A 134 12.52 9.01 1.30
C LEU A 134 12.75 8.93 2.81
N ASN A 135 11.69 8.69 3.58
CA ASN A 135 11.80 8.47 5.02
C ASN A 135 11.49 7.00 5.34
N ILE A 136 12.45 6.30 5.89
CA ILE A 136 12.36 4.88 6.24
C ILE A 136 12.26 4.74 7.75
N LYS A 137 11.07 4.60 8.31
CA LYS A 137 10.86 4.45 9.76
C LYS A 137 11.49 5.58 10.58
N GLY A 138 11.46 6.82 10.09
CA GLY A 138 12.09 7.96 10.73
C GLY A 138 13.53 8.25 10.28
N VAL A 139 14.14 7.37 9.48
CA VAL A 139 15.48 7.61 8.90
C VAL A 139 15.33 8.30 7.55
N PRO A 140 15.80 9.55 7.40
CA PRO A 140 15.73 10.27 6.13
C PRO A 140 16.82 9.78 5.15
N VAL A 141 16.43 9.65 3.88
CA VAL A 141 17.32 9.36 2.76
C VAL A 141 16.98 10.36 1.64
N THR A 142 17.95 11.16 1.22
CA THR A 142 17.77 12.07 0.08
C THR A 142 18.18 11.36 -1.20
N LEU A 143 17.22 11.26 -2.12
CA LEU A 143 17.42 10.71 -3.47
C LEU A 143 17.78 11.83 -4.44
N PRO A 144 18.35 11.54 -5.62
CA PRO A 144 18.40 12.51 -6.72
C PRO A 144 17.01 13.06 -7.06
N PHE A 145 16.92 14.19 -7.72
CA PHE A 145 15.62 14.63 -8.27
C PHE A 145 15.18 13.70 -9.40
N GLY A 146 13.88 13.35 -9.41
CA GLY A 146 13.31 12.43 -10.39
C GLY A 146 11.82 12.13 -10.14
N ASP A 147 11.20 11.31 -11.00
CA ASP A 147 9.84 10.81 -10.83
C ASP A 147 9.84 9.38 -10.27
N TYR A 148 9.58 9.26 -9.01
CA TYR A 148 9.67 8.00 -8.29
C TYR A 148 8.36 7.21 -8.26
N THR A 149 8.45 5.89 -8.35
CA THR A 149 7.34 5.00 -8.00
C THR A 149 7.02 5.10 -6.50
N SER A 150 5.83 4.64 -6.09
CA SER A 150 5.58 4.47 -4.64
C SER A 150 6.62 3.52 -4.05
N PRO A 151 7.15 3.82 -2.86
CA PRO A 151 8.06 2.89 -2.19
C PRO A 151 7.37 1.53 -2.00
N LYS A 152 8.17 0.47 -1.93
CA LYS A 152 7.68 -0.89 -1.65
C LYS A 152 8.56 -1.53 -0.58
N ILE A 153 7.91 -2.05 0.45
CA ILE A 153 8.55 -2.70 1.59
C ILE A 153 8.54 -4.21 1.35
N PHE A 154 9.71 -4.83 1.48
CA PHE A 154 9.88 -6.29 1.48
C PHE A 154 10.45 -6.73 2.82
N TYR A 155 9.97 -7.86 3.32
CA TYR A 155 10.54 -8.51 4.50
C TYR A 155 10.97 -9.93 4.13
N LEU A 156 12.28 -10.08 3.90
CA LEU A 156 12.89 -11.33 3.43
C LEU A 156 14.09 -11.67 4.32
N ASN A 157 14.26 -12.92 4.65
CA ASN A 157 15.38 -13.42 5.44
C ASN A 157 15.63 -12.60 6.73
N ASN A 158 14.55 -12.25 7.46
CA ASN A 158 14.60 -11.38 8.66
C ASN A 158 15.14 -9.96 8.42
N THR A 159 15.22 -9.53 7.17
CA THR A 159 15.70 -8.21 6.78
C THR A 159 14.58 -7.42 6.09
N LEU A 160 14.48 -6.15 6.42
CA LEU A 160 13.55 -5.21 5.79
C LEU A 160 14.30 -4.47 4.68
N TYR A 161 13.77 -4.57 3.46
CA TYR A 161 14.24 -3.86 2.28
C TYR A 161 13.17 -2.88 1.83
N ILE A 162 13.61 -1.74 1.30
CA ILE A 162 12.74 -0.71 0.74
C ILE A 162 13.22 -0.37 -0.65
N SER A 163 12.35 -0.51 -1.65
CA SER A 163 12.67 -0.10 -3.02
C SER A 163 11.84 1.09 -3.47
N THR A 164 12.39 1.87 -4.36
CA THR A 164 11.70 2.83 -5.22
C THR A 164 12.43 2.93 -6.55
N THR A 165 11.72 3.25 -7.62
CA THR A 165 12.29 3.38 -8.95
C THR A 165 12.10 4.79 -9.45
N ASP A 166 13.18 5.44 -9.87
CA ASP A 166 13.14 6.65 -10.67
C ASP A 166 12.81 6.27 -12.11
N LYS A 167 11.61 6.66 -12.55
CA LYS A 167 11.09 6.32 -13.87
C LYS A 167 11.77 7.12 -14.99
N GLU A 168 12.22 8.35 -14.69
CA GLU A 168 12.91 9.19 -15.65
C GLU A 168 14.36 8.72 -15.88
N ALA A 169 15.08 8.50 -14.80
CA ALA A 169 16.46 8.01 -14.86
C ALA A 169 16.56 6.49 -15.07
N GLN A 170 15.43 5.75 -15.02
CA GLN A 170 15.34 4.29 -15.13
C GLN A 170 16.28 3.58 -14.13
N LYS A 171 16.22 4.04 -12.86
CA LYS A 171 17.07 3.53 -11.79
C LYS A 171 16.24 2.99 -10.64
N VAL A 172 16.45 1.74 -10.32
CA VAL A 172 15.89 1.09 -9.15
C VAL A 172 16.83 1.29 -7.97
N TYR A 173 16.33 1.85 -6.90
CA TYR A 173 17.03 1.98 -5.64
C TYR A 173 16.52 0.93 -4.65
N LEU A 174 17.42 0.35 -3.88
CA LEU A 174 17.11 -0.60 -2.81
C LEU A 174 17.89 -0.22 -1.55
N PHE A 175 17.19 -0.14 -0.44
CA PHE A 175 17.75 0.27 0.85
C PHE A 175 17.44 -0.75 1.93
N PHE A 176 18.30 -0.83 2.92
CA PHE A 176 18.02 -1.43 4.21
C PHE A 176 17.17 -0.49 5.09
N SER A 177 16.58 -1.03 6.15
CA SER A 177 15.75 -0.25 7.10
C SER A 177 16.50 0.89 7.80
N ASN A 178 17.83 0.88 7.79
CA ASN A 178 18.68 1.94 8.35
C ASN A 178 19.04 3.04 7.33
N GLY A 179 18.45 3.01 6.14
CA GLY A 179 18.70 3.99 5.07
C GLY A 179 19.96 3.75 4.24
N LYS A 180 20.76 2.73 4.55
CA LYS A 180 21.92 2.38 3.71
C LYS A 180 21.48 1.71 2.42
N SER A 181 22.07 2.10 1.29
CA SER A 181 21.87 1.43 0.01
C SER A 181 22.38 -0.02 0.08
N VAL A 182 21.64 -0.93 -0.56
CA VAL A 182 22.11 -2.28 -0.78
C VAL A 182 23.25 -2.24 -1.82
N GLU A 183 24.28 -3.03 -1.64
CA GLU A 183 25.41 -3.12 -2.56
C GLU A 183 24.94 -3.51 -3.97
N GLY A 184 25.54 -2.90 -4.99
CA GLY A 184 25.15 -3.08 -6.39
C GLY A 184 23.99 -2.18 -6.87
N PHE A 185 23.29 -1.48 -5.98
CA PHE A 185 22.23 -0.54 -6.36
C PHE A 185 22.76 0.91 -6.45
N PRO A 186 22.17 1.76 -7.34
CA PRO A 186 21.00 1.50 -8.17
C PRO A 186 21.30 0.64 -9.40
N VAL A 187 20.32 -0.17 -9.81
CA VAL A 187 20.32 -0.95 -11.04
C VAL A 187 19.36 -0.37 -12.07
N TYR A 188 19.45 -0.81 -13.33
CA TYR A 188 18.50 -0.43 -14.37
C TYR A 188 17.11 -1.00 -14.14
N GLY A 189 16.07 -0.19 -14.41
CA GLY A 189 14.67 -0.61 -14.37
C GLY A 189 13.71 0.57 -14.45
N SER A 190 12.54 0.35 -15.05
CA SER A 190 11.57 1.39 -15.38
C SER A 190 10.30 1.40 -14.50
N ALA A 191 10.08 0.35 -13.68
CA ALA A 191 8.86 0.16 -12.90
C ALA A 191 9.13 -0.31 -11.47
N LYS A 192 8.06 -0.51 -10.70
CA LYS A 192 8.15 -1.18 -9.41
C LYS A 192 8.73 -2.58 -9.57
N ILE A 193 9.61 -2.95 -8.69
CA ILE A 193 10.25 -4.27 -8.67
C ILE A 193 9.43 -5.29 -7.88
N ASP A 194 9.75 -6.56 -8.10
CA ASP A 194 9.52 -7.61 -7.12
C ASP A 194 10.85 -8.19 -6.61
N LEU A 195 10.88 -8.60 -5.36
CA LEU A 195 12.04 -9.14 -4.68
C LEU A 195 11.63 -10.39 -3.92
N SER A 196 12.31 -11.48 -4.15
CA SER A 196 12.01 -12.78 -3.53
C SER A 196 13.26 -13.52 -3.08
N ASN A 197 13.07 -14.63 -2.41
CA ASN A 197 14.06 -15.66 -2.19
C ASN A 197 13.36 -16.99 -2.51
N SER A 198 13.29 -17.31 -3.79
CA SER A 198 12.48 -18.41 -4.32
C SER A 198 13.15 -19.75 -4.14
N ASP A 199 14.46 -19.81 -4.22
CA ASP A 199 15.26 -21.03 -4.08
C ASP A 199 15.78 -21.26 -2.66
N LYS A 200 15.55 -20.28 -1.76
CA LYS A 200 15.94 -20.30 -0.34
C LYS A 200 17.46 -20.32 -0.09
N ASP A 201 18.23 -19.84 -1.03
CA ASP A 201 19.66 -19.60 -0.83
C ASP A 201 19.92 -18.27 -0.11
N LYS A 202 21.16 -17.74 -0.12
CA LYS A 202 21.51 -16.46 0.51
C LYS A 202 21.27 -15.25 -0.41
N ALA A 203 21.17 -15.46 -1.71
CA ALA A 203 20.93 -14.42 -2.68
C ALA A 203 19.43 -14.06 -2.73
N LEU A 204 19.11 -12.89 -3.22
CA LEU A 204 17.73 -12.49 -3.49
C LEU A 204 17.54 -12.34 -4.98
N GLU A 205 16.44 -12.89 -5.49
CA GLU A 205 16.05 -12.69 -6.88
C GLU A 205 15.33 -11.36 -7.01
N LEU A 206 15.80 -10.57 -7.94
CA LEU A 206 15.22 -9.30 -8.34
C LEU A 206 14.51 -9.45 -9.69
N LEU A 207 13.23 -9.11 -9.73
CA LEU A 207 12.46 -9.02 -10.96
C LEU A 207 12.19 -7.56 -11.28
N VAL A 208 12.69 -7.11 -12.44
CA VAL A 208 12.59 -5.72 -12.89
C VAL A 208 11.98 -5.66 -14.27
N ALA A 209 11.05 -4.73 -14.50
CA ALA A 209 10.56 -4.44 -15.84
C ALA A 209 11.50 -3.47 -16.56
N ALA A 210 11.86 -3.79 -17.78
CA ALA A 210 12.55 -2.89 -18.69
C ALA A 210 11.57 -1.98 -19.45
N GLU A 211 12.09 -1.00 -20.18
CA GLU A 211 11.29 0.00 -20.89
C GLU A 211 10.47 -0.62 -22.04
N ASP A 212 10.97 -1.68 -22.67
CA ASP A 212 10.30 -2.45 -23.72
C ASP A 212 9.24 -3.46 -23.19
N ASN A 213 8.92 -3.38 -21.89
CA ASN A 213 8.09 -4.31 -21.14
C ASN A 213 8.67 -5.74 -21.03
N SER A 214 9.93 -5.95 -21.35
CA SER A 214 10.61 -7.20 -20.98
C SER A 214 10.83 -7.26 -19.47
N LEU A 215 11.05 -8.47 -18.96
CA LEU A 215 11.43 -8.71 -17.57
C LEU A 215 12.92 -9.05 -17.51
N LEU A 216 13.64 -8.44 -16.58
CA LEU A 216 15.06 -8.65 -16.29
C LEU A 216 15.22 -9.30 -14.92
#